data_44e369f9fc3f35db0d1dbb7038819bb2
#
_entry.id   44e369f9fc3f35db0d1dbb7038819bb2
#
_cell.length_a   1.000
_cell.length_b   1.000
_cell.length_c   1.000
_cell.angle_alpha   90.00
_cell.angle_beta   90.00
_cell.angle_gamma   90.00
#
_symmetry.space_group_name_H-M   'P 1'
#
loop_
_entity.id
_entity.type
_entity.pdbx_description
1 polymer ?
#
loop_
_entity_poly.entity_id
_entity_poly.type
_entity_poly.pdbx_seq_one_letter_code
_entity_poly.pdbx_strand_id
1 'polypeptide(L)'
;RQRQMCIRDRYVTYDNNFIESEWWALKQIWDKGLLYKGFKIVPYCPRCGTPLSSHEVAQGYKTLKERTAVVRFKIVGEDAYFLAWTTTPWTLCSNIALCVNPDETYARVKAADGFTYIMAEALLDKVLGGIEREEGTPAYEIIEEYKGKDLEYKEYEPLYQCAKDAADKQHKKAFFVYCDNYVTMEDGTGIVHIAPAFGEDDARVGRKYDAPFVQMVDEAGVMKPETPFAGMRAKPTKKEMEAGAINCDVEVLKELEGRGILFSAPKVEHEYPHCWRCDTPLIYYARESWFIKMTDPEVKANLIANNKTINWIPETIGTGRFGAWLENVQDWGISRNRYWGTPLNIWQCEDCGEMMSIGSIEELKEKSDNCPDNIELHRPYVDAVTCKCPKCQGTMKRVPEVIDCWFDSGSMPFAQHHYPFENKELFEQQFPAKFISEAVDQTRGWFYSLLAISTLLFNKAPYENVIVL
;
A
#
# COMPACT_ATOMS: atom_id res chain seq x y z
N ARG A 1 35.41 -32.53 9.81
CA ARG A 1 34.93 -33.21 8.59
C ARG A 1 33.49 -32.83 8.23
N GLN A 2 32.57 -32.81 9.18
CA GLN A 2 31.17 -32.40 8.90
C GLN A 2 31.05 -30.94 8.39
N ARG A 3 31.82 -30.00 8.95
CA ARG A 3 31.87 -28.60 8.46
C ARG A 3 32.37 -28.47 7.01
N GLN A 4 33.29 -29.39 6.56
CA GLN A 4 33.79 -29.38 5.18
C GLN A 4 32.79 -29.99 4.19
N MET A 5 31.94 -30.93 4.60
CA MET A 5 30.89 -31.50 3.75
C MET A 5 29.80 -30.48 3.51
N CYS A 6 29.31 -29.77 4.56
CA CYS A 6 28.32 -28.71 4.44
C CYS A 6 28.79 -27.51 3.59
N ILE A 7 30.10 -27.34 3.40
CA ILE A 7 30.67 -26.27 2.55
C ILE A 7 30.74 -26.66 1.08
N ARG A 8 30.81 -27.96 0.75
CA ARG A 8 30.97 -28.42 -0.63
C ARG A 8 29.67 -28.52 -1.41
N ASP A 9 28.56 -28.82 -0.75
CA ASP A 9 27.27 -29.10 -1.39
C ASP A 9 26.23 -28.01 -1.09
N ARG A 10 26.67 -26.84 -0.65
CA ARG A 10 25.80 -25.69 -0.40
C ARG A 10 25.36 -25.04 -1.70
N TYR A 11 24.11 -24.61 -1.74
CA TYR A 11 23.64 -23.63 -2.69
C TYR A 11 23.79 -22.21 -2.12
N VAL A 12 23.79 -21.22 -2.99
CA VAL A 12 23.75 -19.81 -2.60
C VAL A 12 22.74 -19.07 -3.49
N THR A 13 21.94 -18.19 -2.89
CA THR A 13 20.82 -17.55 -3.59
C THR A 13 21.25 -16.50 -4.62
N TYR A 14 22.51 -16.07 -4.62
CA TYR A 14 23.04 -15.16 -5.62
C TYR A 14 23.66 -15.87 -6.84
N ASP A 15 23.69 -17.18 -6.89
CA ASP A 15 24.15 -17.91 -8.09
C ASP A 15 23.13 -17.78 -9.22
N ASN A 16 23.61 -17.62 -10.46
CA ASN A 16 22.74 -17.52 -11.64
C ASN A 16 21.74 -18.67 -11.74
N ASN A 17 22.13 -19.88 -11.41
CA ASN A 17 21.25 -21.05 -11.45
C ASN A 17 20.07 -20.92 -10.46
N PHE A 18 20.33 -20.38 -9.27
CA PHE A 18 19.27 -20.12 -8.30
C PHE A 18 18.33 -19.02 -8.81
N ILE A 19 18.88 -17.89 -9.27
CA ILE A 19 18.14 -16.75 -9.81
C ILE A 19 17.31 -17.15 -11.04
N GLU A 20 17.85 -17.97 -11.94
CA GLU A 20 17.14 -18.45 -13.12
C GLU A 20 15.90 -19.28 -12.73
N SER A 21 16.01 -20.12 -11.71
CA SER A 21 14.87 -20.86 -11.16
C SER A 21 13.81 -19.93 -10.55
N GLU A 22 14.22 -18.85 -9.89
CA GLU A 22 13.28 -17.82 -9.38
C GLU A 22 12.61 -17.05 -10.52
N TRP A 23 13.34 -16.73 -11.58
CA TRP A 23 12.78 -16.12 -12.78
C TRP A 23 11.76 -17.03 -13.45
N TRP A 24 12.05 -18.32 -13.55
CA TRP A 24 11.09 -19.30 -14.01
C TRP A 24 9.81 -19.29 -13.14
N ALA A 25 9.95 -19.30 -11.83
CA ALA A 25 8.83 -19.29 -10.90
C ALA A 25 7.96 -18.03 -11.07
N LEU A 26 8.60 -16.85 -11.13
CA LEU A 26 7.89 -15.59 -11.37
C LEU A 26 7.22 -15.55 -12.75
N LYS A 27 7.86 -16.12 -13.78
CA LYS A 27 7.26 -16.25 -15.10
C LYS A 27 6.00 -17.11 -15.08
N GLN A 28 6.00 -18.23 -14.36
CA GLN A 28 4.80 -19.05 -14.18
C GLN A 28 3.67 -18.27 -13.48
N ILE A 29 4.00 -17.47 -12.48
CA ILE A 29 3.04 -16.62 -11.75
C ILE A 29 2.52 -15.49 -12.65
N TRP A 30 3.41 -14.90 -13.47
CA TRP A 30 3.04 -13.90 -14.48
C TRP A 30 2.07 -14.46 -15.52
N ASP A 31 2.36 -15.63 -16.07
CA ASP A 31 1.53 -16.27 -17.12
C ASP A 31 0.14 -16.65 -16.60
N LYS A 32 0.00 -16.87 -15.29
CA LYS A 32 -1.29 -17.04 -14.61
C LYS A 32 -2.03 -15.72 -14.37
N GLY A 33 -1.45 -14.57 -14.72
CA GLY A 33 -2.04 -13.24 -14.47
C GLY A 33 -2.06 -12.84 -12.99
N LEU A 34 -1.25 -13.49 -12.15
CA LEU A 34 -1.21 -13.25 -10.72
C LEU A 34 -0.14 -12.24 -10.29
N LEU A 35 0.84 -11.92 -11.15
CA LEU A 35 1.86 -10.90 -10.90
C LEU A 35 1.44 -9.59 -11.54
N TYR A 36 1.32 -8.52 -10.74
CA TYR A 36 0.86 -7.22 -11.22
C TYR A 36 1.59 -6.06 -10.55
N LYS A 37 1.62 -4.93 -11.23
CA LYS A 37 2.13 -3.65 -10.71
C LYS A 37 1.01 -2.89 -10.02
N GLY A 38 1.21 -2.46 -8.78
CA GLY A 38 0.23 -1.74 -7.99
C GLY A 38 0.87 -0.72 -7.07
N PHE A 39 0.09 -0.15 -6.14
CA PHE A 39 0.58 0.79 -5.15
C PHE A 39 0.49 0.21 -3.76
N LYS A 40 1.51 0.45 -2.96
CA LYS A 40 1.55 0.19 -1.52
C LYS A 40 1.75 1.51 -0.78
N ILE A 41 0.90 1.75 0.21
CA ILE A 41 1.09 2.86 1.13
C ILE A 41 2.16 2.45 2.14
N VAL A 42 3.19 3.27 2.25
CA VAL A 42 4.31 3.01 3.16
C VAL A 42 4.68 4.27 3.93
N PRO A 43 5.14 4.15 5.18
CA PRO A 43 5.82 5.25 5.84
C PRO A 43 7.07 5.62 5.04
N TYR A 44 7.15 6.85 4.60
CA TYR A 44 8.15 7.31 3.65
C TYR A 44 8.86 8.56 4.13
N CYS A 45 10.18 8.57 4.03
CA CYS A 45 10.97 9.75 4.29
C CYS A 45 11.27 10.50 2.98
N PRO A 46 10.63 11.65 2.74
CA PRO A 46 10.82 12.38 1.47
C PRO A 46 12.23 12.96 1.32
N ARG A 47 12.98 13.18 2.41
CA ARG A 47 14.36 13.64 2.36
C ARG A 47 15.35 12.53 2.00
N CYS A 48 15.16 11.33 2.57
CA CYS A 48 16.01 10.17 2.28
C CYS A 48 15.61 9.48 0.96
N GLY A 49 14.40 9.72 0.45
CA GLY A 49 13.84 9.06 -0.74
C GLY A 49 13.56 7.57 -0.51
N THR A 50 13.34 7.14 0.74
CA THR A 50 13.21 5.71 1.08
C THR A 50 11.98 5.42 1.94
N PRO A 51 11.30 4.28 1.71
CA PRO A 51 10.32 3.75 2.64
C PRO A 51 11.01 3.23 3.91
N LEU A 52 10.29 3.23 5.02
CA LEU A 52 10.74 2.72 6.31
C LEU A 52 9.91 1.50 6.71
N SER A 53 10.57 0.53 7.33
CA SER A 53 9.89 -0.60 7.99
C SER A 53 9.23 -0.17 9.30
N SER A 54 8.27 -0.96 9.79
CA SER A 54 7.59 -0.68 11.07
C SER A 54 8.57 -0.53 12.24
N HIS A 55 9.66 -1.31 12.25
CA HIS A 55 10.71 -1.22 13.27
C HIS A 55 11.47 0.10 13.20
N GLU A 56 11.79 0.60 12.01
CA GLU A 56 12.47 1.89 11.81
C GLU A 56 11.55 3.06 12.20
N VAL A 57 10.25 2.97 11.89
CA VAL A 57 9.23 3.97 12.25
C VAL A 57 9.08 4.05 13.77
N ALA A 58 9.05 2.91 14.47
CA ALA A 58 8.88 2.84 15.91
C ALA A 58 9.98 3.60 16.70
N GLN A 59 11.16 3.80 16.11
CA GLN A 59 12.28 4.51 16.73
C GLN A 59 12.16 6.04 16.64
N GLY A 60 11.23 6.57 15.84
CA GLY A 60 11.19 7.99 15.48
C GLY A 60 9.94 8.74 15.92
N TYR A 61 9.09 8.20 16.80
CA TYR A 61 7.89 8.91 17.25
C TYR A 61 8.24 10.11 18.13
N LYS A 62 7.52 11.22 17.92
CA LYS A 62 7.60 12.44 18.70
C LYS A 62 6.20 13.01 18.94
N THR A 63 5.98 13.49 20.14
CA THR A 63 4.76 14.23 20.47
C THR A 63 4.77 15.59 19.77
N LEU A 64 3.81 15.81 18.87
CA LEU A 64 3.61 17.08 18.17
C LEU A 64 2.25 17.67 18.53
N LYS A 65 2.18 18.99 18.50
CA LYS A 65 0.94 19.75 18.64
C LYS A 65 0.66 20.48 17.32
N GLU A 66 -0.24 19.93 16.53
CA GLU A 66 -0.55 20.41 15.19
C GLU A 66 -2.01 20.88 15.09
N ARG A 67 -2.30 21.73 14.11
CA ARG A 67 -3.68 22.09 13.77
C ARG A 67 -4.26 21.03 12.85
N THR A 68 -5.46 20.59 13.19
CA THR A 68 -6.28 19.74 12.33
C THR A 68 -7.29 20.61 11.58
N ALA A 69 -8.05 20.04 10.64
CA ALA A 69 -9.07 20.75 9.91
C ALA A 69 -10.43 20.02 10.01
N VAL A 70 -11.49 20.78 10.33
CA VAL A 70 -12.87 20.38 10.07
C VAL A 70 -13.35 21.21 8.89
N VAL A 71 -13.72 20.55 7.80
CA VAL A 71 -13.97 21.17 6.50
C VAL A 71 -15.42 20.94 6.05
N ARG A 72 -16.03 21.97 5.46
CA ARG A 72 -17.36 21.95 4.85
C ARG A 72 -17.26 21.44 3.43
N PHE A 73 -17.84 20.28 3.13
CA PHE A 73 -17.97 19.73 1.78
C PHE A 73 -19.40 19.96 1.28
N LYS A 74 -19.58 20.81 0.29
CA LYS A 74 -20.90 21.17 -0.25
C LYS A 74 -21.58 19.98 -0.90
N ILE A 75 -22.81 19.68 -0.50
CA ILE A 75 -23.61 18.60 -1.08
C ILE A 75 -24.18 19.06 -2.43
N VAL A 76 -24.07 18.24 -3.47
CA VAL A 76 -24.59 18.58 -4.79
C VAL A 76 -26.11 18.73 -4.77
N GLY A 77 -26.60 19.84 -5.27
CA GLY A 77 -28.04 20.11 -5.38
C GLY A 77 -28.76 20.45 -4.07
N GLU A 78 -28.03 20.58 -2.95
CA GLU A 78 -28.61 20.89 -1.64
C GLU A 78 -27.89 22.08 -0.98
N ASP A 79 -28.61 22.83 -0.19
CA ASP A 79 -28.02 23.88 0.68
C ASP A 79 -27.58 23.27 2.02
N ALA A 80 -26.65 22.32 1.94
CA ALA A 80 -26.11 21.60 3.09
C ALA A 80 -24.67 21.17 2.83
N TYR A 81 -23.96 20.84 3.91
CA TYR A 81 -22.54 20.42 3.88
C TYR A 81 -22.33 19.17 4.71
N PHE A 82 -21.47 18.28 4.22
CA PHE A 82 -20.83 17.32 5.10
C PHE A 82 -19.71 18.01 5.88
N LEU A 83 -19.58 17.71 7.18
CA LEU A 83 -18.42 18.11 7.97
C LEU A 83 -17.47 16.92 8.08
N ALA A 84 -16.30 17.03 7.47
CA ALA A 84 -15.26 16.00 7.58
C ALA A 84 -14.01 16.54 8.28
N TRP A 85 -13.37 15.69 9.05
CA TRP A 85 -12.18 16.01 9.83
C TRP A 85 -10.92 15.33 9.26
N THR A 86 -9.78 16.04 9.37
CA THR A 86 -8.47 15.49 9.03
C THR A 86 -7.37 16.04 9.93
N THR A 87 -6.38 15.19 10.26
CA THR A 87 -5.14 15.58 10.93
C THR A 87 -4.06 16.05 9.96
N THR A 88 -4.25 15.88 8.67
CA THR A 88 -3.27 16.17 7.61
C THR A 88 -3.88 17.06 6.52
N PRO A 89 -4.06 18.38 6.78
CA PRO A 89 -4.69 19.29 5.83
C PRO A 89 -4.11 19.28 4.43
N TRP A 90 -2.79 19.04 4.29
CA TRP A 90 -2.11 18.96 2.99
C TRP A 90 -2.62 17.85 2.07
N THR A 91 -3.25 16.78 2.64
CA THR A 91 -3.82 15.68 1.82
C THR A 91 -5.15 16.04 1.16
N LEU A 92 -5.81 17.13 1.59
CA LEU A 92 -7.09 17.58 1.03
C LEU A 92 -7.03 17.87 -0.48
N CYS A 93 -5.87 18.28 -1.01
CA CYS A 93 -5.67 18.43 -2.46
C CYS A 93 -5.79 17.11 -3.24
N SER A 94 -5.73 15.97 -2.55
CA SER A 94 -5.90 14.63 -3.11
C SER A 94 -7.20 13.96 -2.68
N ASN A 95 -8.14 14.72 -2.11
CA ASN A 95 -9.45 14.21 -1.72
C ASN A 95 -10.22 13.71 -2.94
N ILE A 96 -10.79 12.49 -2.85
CA ILE A 96 -11.63 11.89 -3.90
C ILE A 96 -12.96 11.34 -3.40
N ALA A 97 -13.11 11.19 -2.09
CA ALA A 97 -14.34 10.72 -1.47
C ALA A 97 -14.42 11.16 0.01
N LEU A 98 -15.59 10.99 0.60
CA LEU A 98 -15.81 10.98 2.04
C LEU A 98 -16.20 9.56 2.47
N CYS A 99 -15.92 9.17 3.71
CA CYS A 99 -16.29 7.85 4.22
C CYS A 99 -17.07 7.99 5.53
N VAL A 100 -18.13 7.19 5.66
CA VAL A 100 -18.98 7.07 6.83
C VAL A 100 -19.04 5.64 7.32
N ASN A 101 -19.38 5.41 8.59
CA ASN A 101 -19.65 4.06 9.09
C ASN A 101 -21.12 3.70 8.75
N PRO A 102 -21.36 2.58 8.02
CA PRO A 102 -22.70 2.22 7.55
C PRO A 102 -23.71 1.96 8.69
N ASP A 103 -23.21 1.52 9.85
CA ASP A 103 -24.03 1.07 10.98
C ASP A 103 -24.36 2.19 11.98
N GLU A 104 -23.61 3.31 11.90
CA GLU A 104 -23.77 4.45 12.79
C GLU A 104 -24.88 5.41 12.33
N THR A 105 -25.34 6.27 13.24
CA THR A 105 -26.36 7.28 12.95
C THR A 105 -25.72 8.63 12.63
N TYR A 106 -26.18 9.24 11.56
CA TYR A 106 -25.80 10.58 11.11
C TYR A 106 -27.01 11.49 11.14
N ALA A 107 -26.82 12.73 11.56
CA ALA A 107 -27.87 13.70 11.64
C ALA A 107 -27.67 14.87 10.67
N ARG A 108 -28.76 15.29 10.03
CA ARG A 108 -28.84 16.56 9.33
C ARG A 108 -29.32 17.61 10.33
N VAL A 109 -28.53 18.62 10.55
CA VAL A 109 -28.82 19.65 11.55
C VAL A 109 -28.72 21.03 10.96
N LYS A 110 -29.60 21.93 11.41
CA LYS A 110 -29.50 23.37 11.20
C LYS A 110 -28.71 23.94 12.37
N ALA A 111 -27.54 24.48 12.12
CA ALA A 111 -26.68 25.04 13.14
C ALA A 111 -26.95 26.56 13.36
N ALA A 112 -26.53 27.05 14.54
CA ALA A 112 -26.72 28.44 14.92
C ALA A 112 -25.92 29.44 14.07
N ASP A 113 -24.88 28.97 13.34
CA ASP A 113 -24.14 29.76 12.37
C ASP A 113 -24.87 29.95 11.02
N GLY A 114 -26.11 29.43 10.92
CA GLY A 114 -26.98 29.56 9.76
C GLY A 114 -26.79 28.49 8.68
N PHE A 115 -25.81 27.58 8.82
CA PHE A 115 -25.60 26.51 7.87
C PHE A 115 -26.33 25.23 8.25
N THR A 116 -26.54 24.36 7.26
CA THR A 116 -27.05 23.00 7.46
C THR A 116 -25.90 22.00 7.29
N TYR A 117 -25.72 21.15 8.28
CA TYR A 117 -24.65 20.15 8.29
C TYR A 117 -25.17 18.72 8.34
N ILE A 118 -24.40 17.78 7.79
CA ILE A 118 -24.54 16.34 8.02
C ILE A 118 -23.24 15.83 8.66
N MET A 119 -23.36 15.18 9.82
CA MET A 119 -22.26 14.56 10.55
C MET A 119 -22.80 13.48 11.50
N ALA A 120 -21.92 12.72 12.14
CA ALA A 120 -22.34 11.70 13.11
C ALA A 120 -23.09 12.32 14.29
N GLU A 121 -24.26 11.76 14.61
CA GLU A 121 -25.13 12.20 15.71
C GLU A 121 -24.37 12.22 17.05
N ALA A 122 -23.63 11.16 17.35
CA ALA A 122 -22.86 10.99 18.60
C ALA A 122 -21.82 12.11 18.83
N LEU A 123 -21.42 12.86 17.80
CA LEU A 123 -20.39 13.89 17.86
C LEU A 123 -20.93 15.33 17.73
N LEU A 124 -22.24 15.51 17.62
CA LEU A 124 -22.87 16.83 17.44
C LEU A 124 -22.49 17.82 18.54
N ASP A 125 -22.64 17.44 19.80
CA ASP A 125 -22.33 18.33 20.94
C ASP A 125 -20.83 18.69 21.01
N LYS A 126 -19.97 17.71 20.71
CA LYS A 126 -18.51 17.90 20.71
C LYS A 126 -18.06 18.89 19.63
N VAL A 127 -18.69 18.86 18.45
CA VAL A 127 -18.29 19.67 17.29
C VAL A 127 -19.06 20.99 17.22
N LEU A 128 -20.39 20.98 17.39
CA LEU A 128 -21.24 22.12 17.19
C LEU A 128 -21.54 22.88 18.49
N GLY A 129 -21.36 22.25 19.67
CA GLY A 129 -21.70 22.88 20.97
C GLY A 129 -20.97 24.18 21.27
N GLY A 130 -19.79 24.40 20.63
CA GLY A 130 -18.99 25.63 20.75
C GLY A 130 -19.30 26.75 19.76
N ILE A 131 -20.31 26.61 18.89
CA ILE A 131 -20.70 27.66 17.94
C ILE A 131 -21.19 28.91 18.69
N GLU A 132 -20.67 30.09 18.31
CA GLU A 132 -21.13 31.39 18.84
C GLU A 132 -22.60 31.59 18.53
N ARG A 133 -23.40 31.95 19.58
CA ARG A 133 -24.83 32.11 19.47
C ARG A 133 -25.39 33.06 20.56
N GLU A 134 -26.59 33.57 20.34
CA GLU A 134 -27.32 34.31 21.34
C GLU A 134 -27.68 33.42 22.54
N GLU A 135 -27.66 34.00 23.74
CA GLU A 135 -27.98 33.29 24.97
C GLU A 135 -29.41 32.71 24.92
N GLY A 136 -29.56 31.43 25.22
CA GLY A 136 -30.84 30.71 25.14
C GLY A 136 -31.18 30.08 23.78
N THR A 137 -30.35 30.30 22.74
CA THR A 137 -30.53 29.64 21.44
C THR A 137 -29.82 28.29 21.43
N PRO A 138 -30.42 27.20 20.92
CA PRO A 138 -29.73 25.92 20.77
C PRO A 138 -28.59 26.03 19.76
N ALA A 139 -27.51 25.28 19.96
CA ALA A 139 -26.33 25.24 19.04
C ALA A 139 -26.71 24.69 17.68
N TYR A 140 -27.65 23.78 17.65
CA TYR A 140 -28.20 23.15 16.45
C TYR A 140 -29.61 22.62 16.69
N GLU A 141 -30.32 22.34 15.61
CA GLU A 141 -31.63 21.66 15.59
C GLU A 141 -31.50 20.45 14.63
N ILE A 142 -31.84 19.25 15.10
CA ILE A 142 -31.87 18.05 14.27
C ILE A 142 -33.10 18.12 13.37
N ILE A 143 -32.86 18.05 12.04
CA ILE A 143 -33.90 18.06 11.02
C ILE A 143 -34.26 16.64 10.60
N GLU A 144 -33.23 15.79 10.44
CA GLU A 144 -33.38 14.44 9.91
C GLU A 144 -32.23 13.56 10.38
N GLU A 145 -32.48 12.26 10.53
CA GLU A 145 -31.48 11.24 10.89
C GLU A 145 -31.38 10.17 9.80
N TYR A 146 -30.17 9.66 9.59
CA TYR A 146 -29.84 8.65 8.60
C TYR A 146 -29.02 7.55 9.23
N LYS A 147 -29.10 6.33 8.71
CA LYS A 147 -28.00 5.38 8.87
C LYS A 147 -26.90 5.71 7.85
N GLY A 148 -25.64 5.48 8.22
CA GLY A 148 -24.53 5.80 7.32
C GLY A 148 -24.66 5.17 5.94
N LYS A 149 -25.21 3.93 5.85
CA LYS A 149 -25.52 3.26 4.58
C LYS A 149 -26.48 4.05 3.68
N ASP A 150 -27.36 4.89 4.25
CA ASP A 150 -28.32 5.67 3.49
C ASP A 150 -27.68 6.92 2.85
N LEU A 151 -26.46 7.26 3.28
CA LEU A 151 -25.63 8.31 2.71
C LEU A 151 -24.70 7.81 1.60
N GLU A 152 -24.59 6.49 1.40
CA GLU A 152 -23.71 5.90 0.38
C GLU A 152 -24.05 6.44 -1.02
N TYR A 153 -23.01 6.79 -1.79
CA TYR A 153 -23.08 7.42 -3.12
C TYR A 153 -23.68 8.85 -3.16
N LYS A 154 -23.96 9.48 -2.02
CA LYS A 154 -24.39 10.90 -2.02
C LYS A 154 -23.22 11.77 -2.49
N GLU A 155 -23.46 12.60 -3.51
CA GLU A 155 -22.44 13.39 -4.18
C GLU A 155 -22.17 14.72 -3.46
N TYR A 156 -20.91 15.18 -3.50
CA TYR A 156 -20.49 16.49 -3.02
C TYR A 156 -19.58 17.17 -4.05
N GLU A 157 -19.48 18.51 -3.96
CA GLU A 157 -18.65 19.30 -4.85
C GLU A 157 -17.16 19.09 -4.55
N PRO A 158 -16.29 18.90 -5.57
CA PRO A 158 -14.85 18.75 -5.39
C PRO A 158 -14.25 19.93 -4.61
N LEU A 159 -13.43 19.63 -3.60
CA LEU A 159 -12.78 20.66 -2.79
C LEU A 159 -11.73 21.43 -3.60
N TYR A 160 -10.98 20.73 -4.46
CA TYR A 160 -9.94 21.28 -5.34
C TYR A 160 -10.07 20.77 -6.77
N GLN A 161 -9.94 21.70 -7.72
CA GLN A 161 -10.05 21.39 -9.16
C GLN A 161 -8.96 20.41 -9.63
N CYS A 162 -7.73 20.48 -9.07
CA CYS A 162 -6.65 19.57 -9.41
C CYS A 162 -7.01 18.10 -9.14
N ALA A 163 -7.72 17.81 -8.05
CA ALA A 163 -8.19 16.46 -7.74
C ALA A 163 -9.25 15.99 -8.76
N LYS A 164 -10.17 16.89 -9.14
CA LYS A 164 -11.19 16.61 -10.16
C LYS A 164 -10.56 16.30 -11.51
N ASP A 165 -9.63 17.14 -11.98
CA ASP A 165 -8.95 16.96 -13.26
C ASP A 165 -8.17 15.63 -13.32
N ALA A 166 -7.56 15.23 -12.19
CA ALA A 166 -6.83 13.97 -12.08
C ALA A 166 -7.77 12.76 -12.08
N ALA A 167 -8.95 12.86 -11.47
CA ALA A 167 -9.98 11.83 -11.49
C ALA A 167 -10.60 11.68 -12.88
N ASP A 168 -10.96 12.79 -13.52
CA ASP A 168 -11.56 12.83 -14.86
C ASP A 168 -10.64 12.18 -15.91
N LYS A 169 -9.29 12.41 -15.83
CA LYS A 169 -8.29 11.75 -16.70
C LYS A 169 -8.27 10.22 -16.57
N GLN A 170 -8.68 9.68 -15.44
CA GLN A 170 -8.75 8.25 -15.19
C GLN A 170 -10.11 7.64 -15.58
N HIS A 171 -11.10 8.46 -15.98
CA HIS A 171 -12.46 8.05 -16.31
C HIS A 171 -13.16 7.29 -15.19
N LYS A 172 -12.85 7.63 -13.93
CA LYS A 172 -13.41 7.02 -12.73
C LYS A 172 -14.30 7.99 -11.96
N LYS A 173 -15.33 7.46 -11.30
CA LYS A 173 -16.21 8.27 -10.43
C LYS A 173 -15.48 8.65 -9.15
N ALA A 174 -15.69 9.89 -8.73
CA ALA A 174 -15.17 10.46 -7.49
C ALA A 174 -16.18 11.43 -6.86
N PHE A 175 -15.87 11.94 -5.68
CA PHE A 175 -16.60 12.99 -4.95
C PHE A 175 -18.00 12.56 -4.50
N PHE A 176 -18.07 11.36 -3.92
CA PHE A 176 -19.27 10.85 -3.27
C PHE A 176 -18.92 10.11 -1.97
N VAL A 177 -19.92 9.79 -1.17
CA VAL A 177 -19.76 9.13 0.12
C VAL A 177 -19.56 7.63 -0.06
N TYR A 178 -18.52 7.08 0.58
CA TYR A 178 -18.24 5.65 0.74
C TYR A 178 -18.70 5.15 2.10
N CYS A 179 -18.87 3.84 2.26
CA CYS A 179 -19.20 3.20 3.52
C CYS A 179 -18.14 2.18 3.91
N ASP A 180 -17.61 2.32 5.14
CA ASP A 180 -16.71 1.33 5.72
C ASP A 180 -16.68 1.42 7.25
N ASN A 181 -16.54 0.27 7.93
CA ASN A 181 -16.64 0.16 9.39
C ASN A 181 -15.38 0.65 10.12
N TYR A 182 -14.29 1.04 9.41
CA TYR A 182 -13.11 1.61 10.06
C TYR A 182 -13.34 3.02 10.62
N VAL A 183 -14.41 3.72 10.17
CA VAL A 183 -14.76 5.04 10.68
C VAL A 183 -15.33 4.91 12.09
N THR A 184 -14.67 5.55 13.06
CA THR A 184 -15.05 5.52 14.49
C THR A 184 -15.79 6.79 14.92
N MET A 185 -16.49 6.67 16.06
CA MET A 185 -17.21 7.79 16.70
C MET A 185 -16.45 8.38 17.89
N GLU A 186 -15.15 8.11 17.99
CA GLU A 186 -14.34 8.57 19.13
C GLU A 186 -13.87 10.02 18.95
N ASP A 187 -13.45 10.37 17.73
CA ASP A 187 -12.89 11.69 17.40
C ASP A 187 -13.40 12.22 16.06
N GLY A 188 -13.15 13.52 15.83
CA GLY A 188 -13.52 14.21 14.60
C GLY A 188 -15.00 14.47 14.46
N THR A 189 -15.58 14.15 13.32
CA THR A 189 -16.97 14.40 12.93
C THR A 189 -17.75 13.13 12.58
N GLY A 190 -17.09 11.96 12.66
CA GLY A 190 -17.63 10.69 12.17
C GLY A 190 -17.67 10.58 10.64
N ILE A 191 -17.11 11.56 9.93
CA ILE A 191 -16.90 11.55 8.47
C ILE A 191 -15.42 11.80 8.21
N VAL A 192 -14.80 10.88 7.49
CA VAL A 192 -13.38 10.93 7.14
C VAL A 192 -13.23 11.28 5.66
N HIS A 193 -12.29 12.17 5.32
CA HIS A 193 -11.94 12.38 3.92
C HIS A 193 -11.03 11.27 3.40
N ILE A 194 -11.19 10.87 2.15
CA ILE A 194 -10.45 9.78 1.51
C ILE A 194 -9.45 10.32 0.50
N ALA A 195 -8.17 9.98 0.72
CA ALA A 195 -7.06 10.25 -0.18
C ALA A 195 -6.21 8.98 -0.36
N PRO A 196 -6.54 8.07 -1.30
CA PRO A 196 -5.95 6.73 -1.44
C PRO A 196 -4.43 6.69 -1.58
N ALA A 197 -3.80 7.79 -1.99
CA ALA A 197 -2.35 7.90 -2.12
C ALA A 197 -1.61 8.08 -0.79
N PHE A 198 -2.32 8.38 0.33
CA PHE A 198 -1.73 8.80 1.60
C PHE A 198 -2.26 8.09 2.84
N GLY A 199 -3.21 7.16 2.69
CA GLY A 199 -3.77 6.36 3.78
C GLY A 199 -3.94 4.89 3.38
N GLU A 200 -3.59 3.95 4.26
CA GLU A 200 -3.74 2.51 3.99
C GLU A 200 -5.22 2.12 3.95
N ASP A 201 -6.02 2.58 4.91
CA ASP A 201 -7.47 2.39 4.92
C ASP A 201 -8.13 3.10 3.74
N ASP A 202 -7.71 4.33 3.41
CA ASP A 202 -8.18 5.08 2.26
C ASP A 202 -7.94 4.30 0.96
N ALA A 203 -6.73 3.72 0.80
CA ALA A 203 -6.38 2.91 -0.36
C ALA A 203 -7.19 1.60 -0.41
N ARG A 204 -7.45 0.96 0.74
CA ARG A 204 -8.28 -0.25 0.85
C ARG A 204 -9.73 0.04 0.46
N VAL A 205 -10.30 1.08 1.04
CA VAL A 205 -11.68 1.52 0.71
C VAL A 205 -11.76 2.01 -0.73
N GLY A 206 -10.77 2.78 -1.20
CA GLY A 206 -10.68 3.23 -2.59
C GLY A 206 -10.69 2.06 -3.60
N ARG A 207 -10.00 0.97 -3.32
CA ARG A 207 -10.06 -0.25 -4.16
C ARG A 207 -11.46 -0.89 -4.18
N LYS A 208 -12.16 -0.92 -3.04
CA LYS A 208 -13.53 -1.45 -2.94
C LYS A 208 -14.51 -0.70 -3.86
N TYR A 209 -14.32 0.61 -4.01
CA TYR A 209 -15.18 1.49 -4.82
C TYR A 209 -14.60 1.82 -6.21
N ASP A 210 -13.54 1.17 -6.64
CA ASP A 210 -12.81 1.47 -7.88
C ASP A 210 -12.47 2.96 -8.03
N ALA A 211 -12.03 3.57 -6.93
CA ALA A 211 -11.72 5.00 -6.85
C ALA A 211 -10.57 5.42 -7.77
N PRO A 212 -10.54 6.67 -8.25
CA PRO A 212 -9.37 7.22 -8.92
C PRO A 212 -8.20 7.34 -7.94
N PHE A 213 -7.00 7.20 -8.47
CA PHE A 213 -5.76 7.39 -7.71
C PHE A 213 -5.24 8.82 -7.94
N VAL A 214 -5.34 9.66 -6.91
CA VAL A 214 -4.93 11.08 -6.96
C VAL A 214 -3.81 11.33 -5.97
N GLN A 215 -2.63 11.69 -6.48
CA GLN A 215 -1.42 11.92 -5.70
C GLN A 215 -0.83 13.29 -6.04
N MET A 216 -1.19 14.32 -5.23
CA MET A 216 -0.80 15.72 -5.44
C MET A 216 0.50 16.12 -4.72
N VAL A 217 1.25 15.15 -4.21
CA VAL A 217 2.59 15.33 -3.63
C VAL A 217 3.57 14.45 -4.40
N ASP A 218 4.76 14.96 -4.69
CA ASP A 218 5.83 14.22 -5.37
C ASP A 218 6.67 13.38 -4.40
N GLU A 219 7.64 12.64 -4.92
CA GLU A 219 8.56 11.80 -4.13
C GLU A 219 9.49 12.60 -3.19
N ALA A 220 9.71 13.88 -3.46
CA ALA A 220 10.45 14.76 -2.58
C ALA A 220 9.56 15.33 -1.45
N GLY A 221 8.27 14.94 -1.39
CA GLY A 221 7.31 15.44 -0.42
C GLY A 221 6.87 16.88 -0.70
N VAL A 222 6.93 17.30 -1.96
CA VAL A 222 6.59 18.65 -2.42
C VAL A 222 5.24 18.62 -3.14
N MET A 223 4.40 19.60 -2.87
CA MET A 223 3.11 19.78 -3.54
C MET A 223 3.32 20.03 -5.03
N LYS A 224 2.62 19.27 -5.88
CA LYS A 224 2.74 19.33 -7.34
C LYS A 224 2.27 20.67 -7.91
N PRO A 225 2.75 21.05 -9.13
CA PRO A 225 2.42 22.33 -9.77
C PRO A 225 0.92 22.56 -10.00
N GLU A 226 0.13 21.51 -10.11
CA GLU A 226 -1.32 21.58 -10.34
C GLU A 226 -2.11 22.01 -9.09
N THR A 227 -1.47 22.02 -7.93
CA THR A 227 -2.12 22.43 -6.67
C THR A 227 -1.97 23.91 -6.40
N PRO A 228 -2.89 24.54 -5.62
CA PRO A 228 -2.71 25.91 -5.16
C PRO A 228 -1.46 26.15 -4.29
N PHE A 229 -0.84 25.05 -3.81
CA PHE A 229 0.31 25.06 -2.90
C PHE A 229 1.60 24.59 -3.58
N ALA A 230 1.68 24.76 -4.90
CA ALA A 230 2.80 24.30 -5.72
C ALA A 230 4.17 24.68 -5.14
N GLY A 231 5.08 23.70 -5.06
CA GLY A 231 6.42 23.89 -4.56
C GLY A 231 6.58 23.89 -3.04
N MET A 232 5.50 23.88 -2.27
CA MET A 232 5.57 23.78 -0.80
C MET A 232 5.82 22.34 -0.36
N ARG A 233 6.60 22.14 0.70
CA ARG A 233 6.71 20.82 1.33
C ARG A 233 5.44 20.49 2.13
N ALA A 234 4.91 19.29 1.92
CA ALA A 234 3.75 18.79 2.67
C ALA A 234 4.00 18.80 4.19
N LYS A 235 5.20 18.36 4.61
CA LYS A 235 5.66 18.39 6.03
C LYS A 235 7.10 18.92 6.09
N PRO A 236 7.29 20.24 6.26
CA PRO A 236 8.63 20.81 6.44
C PRO A 236 9.21 20.44 7.81
N THR A 237 10.53 20.28 7.88
CA THR A 237 11.24 20.07 9.13
C THR A 237 11.29 21.35 9.96
N LYS A 238 11.53 21.22 11.28
CA LYS A 238 11.68 22.38 12.15
C LYS A 238 12.80 23.32 11.67
N LYS A 239 13.92 22.79 11.20
CA LYS A 239 15.05 23.58 10.64
C LYS A 239 14.67 24.34 9.38
N GLU A 240 13.87 23.72 8.51
CA GLU A 240 13.36 24.39 7.31
C GLU A 240 12.40 25.53 7.67
N MET A 241 11.52 25.31 8.64
CA MET A 241 10.62 26.37 9.15
C MET A 241 11.40 27.52 9.81
N GLU A 242 12.43 27.23 10.58
CA GLU A 242 13.34 28.24 11.16
C GLU A 242 14.11 29.00 10.08
N ALA A 243 14.37 28.37 8.93
CA ALA A 243 14.97 29.00 7.74
C ALA A 243 13.96 29.73 6.84
N GLY A 244 12.70 29.82 7.25
CA GLY A 244 11.65 30.56 6.54
C GLY A 244 10.76 29.71 5.62
N ALA A 245 10.84 28.39 5.67
CA ALA A 245 9.90 27.54 4.94
C ALA A 245 8.48 27.70 5.51
N ILE A 246 7.52 27.75 4.60
CA ILE A 246 6.09 27.89 4.96
C ILE A 246 5.55 26.49 5.27
N ASN A 247 4.77 26.38 6.35
CA ASN A 247 4.07 25.16 6.69
C ASN A 247 2.84 25.00 5.77
N CYS A 248 2.83 23.96 4.95
CA CYS A 248 1.75 23.70 3.99
C CYS A 248 0.39 23.54 4.67
N ASP A 249 0.31 22.86 5.83
CA ASP A 249 -0.96 22.71 6.57
C ASP A 249 -1.56 24.08 6.95
N VAL A 250 -0.70 25.03 7.36
CA VAL A 250 -1.15 26.39 7.73
C VAL A 250 -1.68 27.16 6.52
N GLU A 251 -1.03 27.03 5.37
CA GLU A 251 -1.49 27.71 4.14
C GLU A 251 -2.79 27.09 3.61
N VAL A 252 -2.93 25.76 3.68
CA VAL A 252 -4.21 25.08 3.37
C VAL A 252 -5.33 25.60 4.27
N LEU A 253 -5.09 25.71 5.59
CA LEU A 253 -6.10 26.23 6.52
C LEU A 253 -6.50 27.68 6.19
N LYS A 254 -5.54 28.56 5.88
CA LYS A 254 -5.81 29.95 5.47
C LYS A 254 -6.61 30.03 4.17
N GLU A 255 -6.29 29.19 3.21
CA GLU A 255 -6.98 29.13 1.92
C GLU A 255 -8.43 28.67 2.12
N LEU A 256 -8.67 27.61 2.92
CA LEU A 256 -10.00 27.13 3.25
C LEU A 256 -10.82 28.17 4.04
N GLU A 257 -10.18 28.90 4.96
CA GLU A 257 -10.79 30.00 5.70
C GLU A 257 -11.20 31.14 4.76
N GLY A 258 -10.29 31.53 3.85
CA GLY A 258 -10.57 32.58 2.84
C GLY A 258 -11.73 32.25 1.92
N ARG A 259 -11.99 30.95 1.66
CA ARG A 259 -13.15 30.45 0.91
C ARG A 259 -14.43 30.29 1.77
N GLY A 260 -14.33 30.45 3.08
CA GLY A 260 -15.45 30.26 4.00
C GLY A 260 -15.85 28.77 4.19
N ILE A 261 -14.99 27.83 3.83
CA ILE A 261 -15.28 26.39 3.93
C ILE A 261 -14.53 25.68 5.08
N LEU A 262 -13.63 26.37 5.77
CA LEU A 262 -13.08 25.90 7.03
C LEU A 262 -14.13 26.09 8.14
N PHE A 263 -14.55 24.97 8.77
CA PHE A 263 -15.45 25.07 9.94
C PHE A 263 -14.65 25.38 11.21
N SER A 264 -13.59 24.62 11.48
CA SER A 264 -12.71 24.85 12.62
C SER A 264 -11.32 24.23 12.39
N ALA A 265 -10.33 24.71 13.17
CA ALA A 265 -8.96 24.23 13.12
C ALA A 265 -8.41 23.95 14.53
N PRO A 266 -8.94 22.97 15.26
CA PRO A 266 -8.50 22.63 16.60
C PRO A 266 -7.05 22.15 16.62
N LYS A 267 -6.32 22.47 17.71
CA LYS A 267 -4.98 21.92 17.96
C LYS A 267 -5.12 20.57 18.66
N VAL A 268 -4.49 19.57 18.09
CA VAL A 268 -4.44 18.22 18.67
C VAL A 268 -2.98 17.88 18.97
N GLU A 269 -2.76 17.27 20.13
CA GLU A 269 -1.47 16.71 20.51
C GLU A 269 -1.50 15.21 20.18
N HIS A 270 -0.51 14.75 19.41
CA HIS A 270 -0.45 13.36 18.96
C HIS A 270 0.99 12.91 18.72
N GLU A 271 1.20 11.62 18.74
CA GLU A 271 2.48 10.99 18.38
C GLU A 271 2.63 10.95 16.86
N TYR A 272 3.69 11.58 16.34
CA TYR A 272 3.96 11.66 14.90
C TYR A 272 5.30 11.01 14.55
N PRO A 273 5.36 10.10 13.55
CA PRO A 273 6.59 9.41 13.21
C PRO A 273 7.58 10.30 12.44
N HIS A 274 8.85 10.21 12.79
CA HIS A 274 9.98 10.88 12.15
C HIS A 274 11.00 9.87 11.67
N CYS A 275 11.76 10.23 10.65
CA CYS A 275 12.84 9.41 10.14
C CYS A 275 13.96 9.29 11.17
N TRP A 276 14.29 8.10 11.64
CA TRP A 276 15.34 7.85 12.61
C TRP A 276 16.74 8.31 12.14
N ARG A 277 16.97 8.42 10.81
CA ARG A 277 18.25 8.84 10.22
C ARG A 277 18.43 10.36 10.14
N CYS A 278 17.37 11.08 9.73
CA CYS A 278 17.49 12.51 9.38
C CYS A 278 16.46 13.40 10.06
N ASP A 279 15.65 12.83 10.94
CA ASP A 279 14.66 13.55 11.76
C ASP A 279 13.56 14.29 10.96
N THR A 280 13.38 13.93 9.69
CA THR A 280 12.31 14.48 8.86
C THR A 280 10.98 13.83 9.23
N PRO A 281 9.88 14.61 9.38
CA PRO A 281 8.54 14.05 9.53
C PRO A 281 8.24 13.08 8.38
N LEU A 282 7.73 11.90 8.69
CA LEU A 282 7.36 10.92 7.67
C LEU A 282 6.01 11.31 7.05
N ILE A 283 5.81 10.90 5.81
CA ILE A 283 4.49 10.90 5.19
C ILE A 283 4.10 9.46 4.85
N TYR A 284 2.83 9.12 4.99
CA TYR A 284 2.32 7.91 4.35
C TYR A 284 2.20 8.22 2.87
N TYR A 285 2.80 7.38 2.03
CA TYR A 285 2.98 7.69 0.62
C TYR A 285 2.83 6.43 -0.23
N ALA A 286 2.04 6.53 -1.29
CA ALA A 286 1.87 5.44 -2.24
C ALA A 286 3.13 5.29 -3.10
N ARG A 287 3.75 4.11 -3.01
CA ARG A 287 4.87 3.72 -3.87
C ARG A 287 4.43 2.60 -4.78
N GLU A 288 4.83 2.69 -6.04
CA GLU A 288 4.68 1.57 -6.95
C GLU A 288 5.46 0.36 -6.43
N SER A 289 4.87 -0.80 -6.53
CA SER A 289 5.46 -2.07 -6.14
C SER A 289 4.86 -3.19 -6.98
N TRP A 290 5.57 -4.31 -7.07
CA TRP A 290 5.06 -5.52 -7.71
C TRP A 290 4.44 -6.43 -6.68
N PHE A 291 3.28 -6.98 -7.01
CA PHE A 291 2.47 -7.81 -6.11
C PHE A 291 2.14 -9.13 -6.76
N ILE A 292 2.15 -10.19 -5.95
CA ILE A 292 1.47 -11.45 -6.28
C ILE A 292 0.07 -11.43 -5.67
N LYS A 293 -0.95 -11.71 -6.49
CA LYS A 293 -2.37 -11.68 -6.11
C LYS A 293 -2.73 -12.89 -5.27
N MET A 294 -2.37 -12.85 -3.98
CA MET A 294 -2.67 -13.91 -3.01
C MET A 294 -4.13 -13.92 -2.58
N THR A 295 -4.85 -12.80 -2.79
CA THR A 295 -6.29 -12.65 -2.52
C THR A 295 -7.17 -13.27 -3.59
N ASP A 296 -6.59 -13.76 -4.70
CA ASP A 296 -7.33 -14.51 -5.71
C ASP A 296 -8.07 -15.68 -5.06
N PRO A 297 -9.39 -15.88 -5.31
CA PRO A 297 -10.20 -16.88 -4.63
C PRO A 297 -9.66 -18.32 -4.76
N GLU A 298 -9.12 -18.67 -5.92
CA GLU A 298 -8.55 -20.00 -6.16
C GLU A 298 -7.23 -20.18 -5.41
N VAL A 299 -6.33 -19.18 -5.49
CA VAL A 299 -5.05 -19.20 -4.76
C VAL A 299 -5.29 -19.31 -3.27
N LYS A 300 -6.19 -18.49 -2.72
CA LYS A 300 -6.53 -18.50 -1.29
C LYS A 300 -7.13 -19.85 -0.86
N ALA A 301 -8.05 -20.40 -1.63
CA ALA A 301 -8.63 -21.71 -1.34
C ALA A 301 -7.56 -22.83 -1.34
N ASN A 302 -6.65 -22.80 -2.31
CA ASN A 302 -5.55 -23.75 -2.42
C ASN A 302 -4.54 -23.61 -1.26
N LEU A 303 -4.22 -22.39 -0.83
CA LEU A 303 -3.38 -22.16 0.37
C LEU A 303 -3.98 -22.82 1.62
N ILE A 304 -5.26 -22.58 1.86
CA ILE A 304 -5.98 -23.15 3.01
C ILE A 304 -6.05 -24.68 2.90
N ALA A 305 -6.33 -25.21 1.72
CA ALA A 305 -6.38 -26.66 1.49
C ALA A 305 -5.02 -27.31 1.72
N ASN A 306 -3.94 -26.76 1.16
CA ASN A 306 -2.58 -27.27 1.34
C ASN A 306 -2.12 -27.18 2.81
N ASN A 307 -2.45 -26.10 3.53
CA ASN A 307 -2.16 -26.01 4.96
C ASN A 307 -2.80 -27.14 5.78
N LYS A 308 -4.02 -27.56 5.43
CA LYS A 308 -4.73 -28.68 6.12
C LYS A 308 -4.06 -30.04 5.91
N THR A 309 -3.19 -30.20 4.94
CA THR A 309 -2.44 -31.45 4.70
C THR A 309 -1.16 -31.56 5.54
N ILE A 310 -0.74 -30.47 6.19
CA ILE A 310 0.48 -30.37 6.98
C ILE A 310 0.21 -30.83 8.42
N ASN A 311 1.08 -31.68 8.95
CA ASN A 311 1.07 -32.05 10.35
C ASN A 311 1.82 -31.00 11.18
N TRP A 312 1.08 -30.11 11.82
CA TRP A 312 1.61 -29.08 12.71
C TRP A 312 1.81 -29.61 14.14
N ILE A 313 2.96 -29.32 14.72
CA ILE A 313 3.32 -29.68 16.10
C ILE A 313 3.77 -28.38 16.82
N PRO A 314 2.91 -27.78 17.68
CA PRO A 314 1.54 -28.19 18.02
C PRO A 314 0.50 -27.88 16.95
N GLU A 315 -0.54 -28.68 16.83
CA GLU A 315 -1.63 -28.54 15.84
C GLU A 315 -2.33 -27.19 15.89
N THR A 316 -2.44 -26.59 17.08
CA THR A 316 -3.08 -25.29 17.32
C THR A 316 -2.45 -24.14 16.54
N ILE A 317 -1.19 -24.25 16.13
CA ILE A 317 -0.54 -23.22 15.30
C ILE A 317 -1.08 -23.25 13.86
N GLY A 318 -1.21 -24.44 13.29
CA GLY A 318 -1.70 -24.62 11.90
C GLY A 318 -3.17 -24.23 11.73
N THR A 319 -4.02 -24.58 12.70
CA THR A 319 -5.47 -24.29 12.69
C THR A 319 -5.80 -22.89 13.19
N GLY A 320 -5.06 -22.40 14.21
CA GLY A 320 -5.26 -21.09 14.84
C GLY A 320 -4.46 -19.98 14.15
N ARG A 321 -3.26 -19.66 14.69
CA ARG A 321 -2.46 -18.50 14.27
C ARG A 321 -2.16 -18.46 12.77
N PHE A 322 -1.76 -19.59 12.18
CA PHE A 322 -1.40 -19.64 10.77
C PHE A 322 -2.64 -19.76 9.88
N GLY A 323 -3.60 -20.64 10.23
CA GLY A 323 -4.85 -20.80 9.48
C GLY A 323 -5.67 -19.53 9.40
N ALA A 324 -5.91 -18.87 10.56
CA ALA A 324 -6.62 -17.59 10.61
C ALA A 324 -5.93 -16.49 9.76
N TRP A 325 -4.61 -16.52 9.68
CA TRP A 325 -3.89 -15.57 8.82
C TRP A 325 -4.07 -15.86 7.34
N LEU A 326 -4.09 -17.13 6.92
CA LEU A 326 -4.37 -17.51 5.52
C LEU A 326 -5.79 -17.14 5.11
N GLU A 327 -6.76 -17.21 6.03
CA GLU A 327 -8.13 -16.74 5.80
C GLU A 327 -8.21 -15.23 5.53
N ASN A 328 -7.25 -14.44 6.03
CA ASN A 328 -7.15 -13.00 5.87
C ASN A 328 -5.91 -12.58 5.05
N VAL A 329 -5.42 -13.48 4.18
CA VAL A 329 -4.23 -13.22 3.37
C VAL A 329 -4.41 -11.97 2.51
N GLN A 330 -3.35 -11.16 2.44
CA GLN A 330 -3.26 -9.98 1.58
C GLN A 330 -2.32 -10.25 0.41
N ASP A 331 -2.41 -9.44 -0.65
CA ASP A 331 -1.50 -9.54 -1.78
C ASP A 331 -0.05 -9.33 -1.34
N TRP A 332 0.84 -10.16 -1.84
CA TRP A 332 2.24 -10.16 -1.44
C TRP A 332 3.07 -9.19 -2.27
N GLY A 333 3.51 -8.09 -1.66
CA GLY A 333 4.43 -7.14 -2.29
C GLY A 333 5.84 -7.68 -2.37
N ILE A 334 6.26 -8.13 -3.56
CA ILE A 334 7.52 -8.86 -3.78
C ILE A 334 8.69 -8.00 -4.26
N SER A 335 8.50 -6.74 -4.59
CA SER A 335 9.58 -5.89 -5.08
C SER A 335 10.16 -4.97 -4.00
N ARG A 336 11.46 -4.69 -4.12
CA ARG A 336 12.19 -3.80 -3.23
C ARG A 336 13.05 -2.82 -4.05
N ASN A 337 13.05 -1.55 -3.63
CA ASN A 337 13.97 -0.53 -4.15
C ASN A 337 15.32 -0.65 -3.45
N ARG A 338 16.12 -1.61 -3.87
CA ARG A 338 17.50 -1.86 -3.39
C ARG A 338 18.43 -2.01 -4.59
N TYR A 339 19.71 -1.74 -4.37
CA TYR A 339 20.70 -1.99 -5.41
C TYR A 339 21.04 -3.48 -5.52
N TRP A 340 21.29 -4.13 -4.37
CA TRP A 340 21.64 -5.52 -4.28
C TRP A 340 20.43 -6.40 -3.92
N GLY A 341 20.33 -7.50 -4.60
CA GLY A 341 19.30 -8.54 -4.47
C GLY A 341 19.02 -9.18 -5.84
N THR A 342 18.24 -10.23 -5.86
CA THR A 342 17.80 -10.90 -7.09
C THR A 342 16.97 -9.94 -7.95
N PRO A 343 17.42 -9.61 -9.17
CA PRO A 343 16.70 -8.67 -10.04
C PRO A 343 15.34 -9.21 -10.47
N LEU A 344 14.34 -8.34 -10.46
CA LEU A 344 13.02 -8.71 -10.96
C LEU A 344 13.07 -8.93 -12.49
N ASN A 345 12.50 -10.01 -12.98
CA ASN A 345 12.59 -10.49 -14.36
C ASN A 345 11.60 -9.86 -15.33
N ILE A 346 11.37 -8.55 -15.21
CA ILE A 346 10.38 -7.82 -16.02
C ILE A 346 11.07 -6.74 -16.82
N TRP A 347 10.80 -6.72 -18.13
CA TRP A 347 11.20 -5.67 -19.07
C TRP A 347 9.98 -4.85 -19.44
N GLN A 348 10.12 -3.53 -19.41
CA GLN A 348 9.07 -2.56 -19.77
C GLN A 348 9.53 -1.70 -20.94
N CYS A 349 8.65 -1.53 -21.93
CA CYS A 349 8.89 -0.67 -23.09
C CYS A 349 8.86 0.80 -22.70
N GLU A 350 9.88 1.55 -23.10
CA GLU A 350 9.99 2.97 -22.84
C GLU A 350 8.96 3.80 -23.64
N ASP A 351 8.51 3.30 -24.81
CA ASP A 351 7.63 4.04 -25.71
C ASP A 351 6.14 3.81 -25.44
N CYS A 352 5.73 2.54 -25.25
CA CYS A 352 4.30 2.19 -25.13
C CYS A 352 3.91 1.58 -23.77
N GLY A 353 4.88 1.40 -22.85
CA GLY A 353 4.64 0.83 -21.52
C GLY A 353 4.36 -0.67 -21.49
N GLU A 354 4.39 -1.37 -22.64
CA GLU A 354 4.19 -2.83 -22.70
C GLU A 354 5.20 -3.55 -21.82
N MET A 355 4.78 -4.60 -21.14
CA MET A 355 5.61 -5.34 -20.18
C MET A 355 5.76 -6.80 -20.58
N MET A 356 6.91 -7.37 -20.28
CA MET A 356 7.25 -8.75 -20.58
C MET A 356 8.05 -9.35 -19.42
N SER A 357 7.66 -10.53 -18.97
CA SER A 357 8.42 -11.31 -17.99
C SER A 357 9.25 -12.35 -18.71
N ILE A 358 10.52 -12.56 -18.30
CA ILE A 358 11.49 -13.52 -18.87
C ILE A 358 11.78 -14.59 -17.84
N GLY A 359 11.65 -15.86 -18.21
CA GLY A 359 11.73 -17.01 -17.30
C GLY A 359 13.05 -17.77 -17.33
N SER A 360 13.97 -17.45 -18.26
CA SER A 360 15.29 -18.14 -18.35
C SER A 360 16.35 -17.29 -19.02
N ILE A 361 17.60 -17.67 -18.85
CA ILE A 361 18.74 -17.07 -19.55
C ILE A 361 18.62 -17.32 -21.08
N GLU A 362 18.16 -18.50 -21.47
CA GLU A 362 17.92 -18.84 -22.87
C GLU A 362 16.87 -17.92 -23.49
N GLU A 363 15.72 -17.75 -22.83
CA GLU A 363 14.67 -16.83 -23.28
C GLU A 363 15.18 -15.37 -23.35
N LEU A 364 16.02 -14.95 -22.39
CA LEU A 364 16.62 -13.62 -22.42
C LEU A 364 17.52 -13.43 -23.65
N LYS A 365 18.34 -14.43 -23.98
CA LYS A 365 19.20 -14.40 -25.17
C LYS A 365 18.40 -14.37 -26.48
N GLU A 366 17.32 -15.13 -26.56
CA GLU A 366 16.44 -15.16 -27.75
C GLU A 366 15.74 -13.81 -28.00
N LYS A 367 15.34 -13.12 -26.93
CA LYS A 367 14.57 -11.86 -27.01
C LYS A 367 15.44 -10.61 -27.03
N SER A 368 16.74 -10.75 -26.79
CA SER A 368 17.69 -9.65 -26.70
C SER A 368 18.72 -9.67 -27.82
N ASP A 369 19.07 -8.50 -28.36
CA ASP A 369 20.14 -8.36 -29.36
C ASP A 369 21.53 -8.16 -28.69
N ASN A 370 21.61 -7.98 -27.38
CA ASN A 370 22.84 -7.59 -26.66
C ASN A 370 23.13 -8.39 -25.39
N CYS A 371 22.46 -9.52 -25.18
CA CYS A 371 22.73 -10.39 -24.04
C CYS A 371 24.06 -11.14 -24.22
N PRO A 372 25.04 -11.01 -23.30
CA PRO A 372 26.28 -11.77 -23.35
C PRO A 372 26.05 -13.26 -23.11
N ASP A 373 26.92 -14.11 -23.71
CA ASP A 373 26.84 -15.56 -23.50
C ASP A 373 27.01 -15.99 -22.04
N ASN A 374 27.84 -15.26 -21.29
CA ASN A 374 28.11 -15.45 -19.88
C ASN A 374 27.48 -14.38 -19.02
N ILE A 375 26.23 -14.06 -19.27
CA ILE A 375 25.50 -13.01 -18.51
C ILE A 375 25.54 -13.30 -17.01
N GLU A 376 25.81 -12.28 -16.23
CA GLU A 376 25.63 -12.25 -14.78
C GLU A 376 24.25 -11.64 -14.48
N LEU A 377 23.38 -12.40 -13.78
CA LEU A 377 21.99 -11.99 -13.54
C LEU A 377 21.85 -10.94 -12.43
N HIS A 378 22.93 -10.28 -12.01
CA HIS A 378 22.90 -9.17 -11.06
C HIS A 378 23.06 -7.81 -11.74
N ARG A 379 22.69 -6.77 -11.00
CA ARG A 379 23.03 -5.40 -11.36
C ARG A 379 24.53 -5.13 -11.21
N PRO A 380 25.15 -4.37 -12.13
CA PRO A 380 24.53 -3.64 -13.25
C PRO A 380 24.42 -4.47 -14.56
N TYR A 381 24.89 -5.70 -14.59
CA TYR A 381 25.06 -6.48 -15.83
C TYR A 381 23.73 -6.75 -16.54
N VAL A 382 22.76 -7.29 -15.83
CA VAL A 382 21.43 -7.59 -16.39
C VAL A 382 20.66 -6.34 -16.78
N ASP A 383 20.89 -5.20 -16.12
CA ASP A 383 20.24 -3.92 -16.45
C ASP A 383 20.70 -3.36 -17.81
N ALA A 384 21.86 -3.79 -18.32
CA ALA A 384 22.37 -3.41 -19.62
C ALA A 384 21.71 -4.18 -20.78
N VAL A 385 21.00 -5.28 -20.47
CA VAL A 385 20.33 -6.10 -21.48
C VAL A 385 19.00 -5.50 -21.87
N THR A 386 18.83 -5.22 -23.16
CA THR A 386 17.62 -4.64 -23.73
C THR A 386 16.92 -5.61 -24.66
N CYS A 387 15.60 -5.54 -24.75
CA CYS A 387 14.79 -6.35 -25.65
C CYS A 387 13.97 -5.46 -26.58
N LYS A 388 13.48 -6.02 -27.70
CA LYS A 388 12.53 -5.32 -28.56
C LYS A 388 11.10 -5.54 -28.10
N CYS A 389 10.33 -4.46 -28.08
CA CYS A 389 8.92 -4.53 -27.71
C CYS A 389 8.12 -5.31 -28.77
N PRO A 390 7.37 -6.37 -28.39
CA PRO A 390 6.56 -7.11 -29.36
C PRO A 390 5.40 -6.30 -29.93
N LYS A 391 4.99 -5.21 -29.26
CA LYS A 391 3.84 -4.40 -29.65
C LYS A 391 4.22 -3.21 -30.57
N CYS A 392 5.30 -2.49 -30.26
CA CYS A 392 5.66 -1.27 -30.99
C CYS A 392 7.09 -1.28 -31.57
N GLN A 393 7.86 -2.34 -31.35
CA GLN A 393 9.26 -2.50 -31.74
C GLN A 393 10.24 -1.51 -31.03
N GLY A 394 9.75 -0.77 -30.05
CA GLY A 394 10.55 0.11 -29.20
C GLY A 394 11.49 -0.65 -28.26
N THR A 395 12.33 0.08 -27.56
CA THR A 395 13.30 -0.53 -26.62
C THR A 395 12.63 -0.86 -25.29
N MET A 396 12.79 -2.09 -24.84
CA MET A 396 12.41 -2.51 -23.49
C MET A 396 13.63 -2.58 -22.59
N LYS A 397 13.50 -2.02 -21.39
CA LYS A 397 14.51 -2.08 -20.32
C LYS A 397 13.94 -2.80 -19.11
N ARG A 398 14.82 -3.48 -18.38
CA ARG A 398 14.44 -4.14 -17.13
C ARG A 398 13.98 -3.09 -16.09
N VAL A 399 12.94 -3.40 -15.36
CA VAL A 399 12.50 -2.58 -14.21
C VAL A 399 13.58 -2.57 -13.11
N PRO A 400 13.82 -1.45 -12.39
CA PRO A 400 14.99 -1.32 -11.50
C PRO A 400 14.89 -2.12 -10.20
N GLU A 401 13.72 -2.63 -9.86
CA GLU A 401 13.47 -3.32 -8.60
C GLU A 401 14.18 -4.68 -8.51
N VAL A 402 14.43 -5.11 -7.27
CA VAL A 402 14.87 -6.46 -6.92
C VAL A 402 13.76 -7.20 -6.18
N ILE A 403 13.85 -8.53 -6.15
CA ILE A 403 12.88 -9.41 -5.50
C ILE A 403 13.07 -9.33 -3.97
N ASP A 404 12.01 -9.59 -3.23
CA ASP A 404 12.02 -9.73 -1.78
C ASP A 404 12.77 -10.99 -1.36
N CYS A 405 13.69 -10.88 -0.41
CA CYS A 405 14.45 -12.01 0.13
C CYS A 405 13.58 -13.14 0.71
N TRP A 406 12.32 -12.87 1.06
CA TRP A 406 11.36 -13.90 1.45
C TRP A 406 10.92 -14.75 0.26
N PHE A 407 10.95 -14.21 -0.96
CA PHE A 407 10.74 -15.00 -2.18
C PHE A 407 11.96 -15.90 -2.43
N ASP A 408 13.18 -15.36 -2.31
CA ASP A 408 14.42 -16.13 -2.44
C ASP A 408 14.41 -17.34 -1.47
N SER A 409 14.14 -17.09 -0.18
CA SER A 409 14.12 -18.16 0.83
C SER A 409 12.98 -19.16 0.62
N GLY A 410 11.84 -18.71 0.12
CA GLY A 410 10.68 -19.55 -0.18
C GLY A 410 10.85 -20.39 -1.45
N SER A 411 11.74 -19.98 -2.35
CA SER A 411 12.09 -20.71 -3.59
C SER A 411 13.09 -21.83 -3.37
N MET A 412 13.71 -21.92 -2.19
CA MET A 412 14.77 -22.88 -1.87
C MET A 412 14.42 -24.33 -2.27
N PRO A 413 13.20 -24.86 -2.04
CA PRO A 413 12.93 -26.28 -2.31
C PRO A 413 13.24 -26.72 -3.75
N PHE A 414 13.05 -25.85 -4.73
CA PHE A 414 13.28 -26.16 -6.14
C PHE A 414 14.52 -25.44 -6.71
N ALA A 415 14.76 -24.18 -6.30
CA ALA A 415 15.84 -23.37 -6.85
C ALA A 415 17.24 -23.88 -6.48
N GLN A 416 17.41 -24.51 -5.29
CA GLN A 416 18.68 -25.17 -4.95
C GLN A 416 19.09 -26.28 -5.90
N HIS A 417 18.16 -26.85 -6.65
CA HIS A 417 18.38 -27.92 -7.63
C HIS A 417 18.46 -27.38 -9.07
N HIS A 418 18.38 -26.07 -9.26
CA HIS A 418 18.23 -25.43 -10.57
C HIS A 418 17.03 -25.99 -11.36
N TYR A 419 15.94 -26.35 -10.65
CA TYR A 419 14.69 -26.79 -11.27
C TYR A 419 14.00 -25.61 -11.98
N PRO A 420 13.38 -25.77 -13.17
CA PRO A 420 13.17 -27.04 -13.89
C PRO A 420 14.28 -27.38 -14.91
N PHE A 421 15.37 -26.62 -14.97
CA PHE A 421 16.41 -26.72 -15.98
C PHE A 421 17.32 -27.92 -15.74
N GLU A 422 17.59 -28.24 -14.46
CA GLU A 422 18.43 -29.35 -14.03
C GLU A 422 17.79 -30.10 -12.86
N ASN A 423 18.33 -31.30 -12.54
CA ASN A 423 18.06 -32.09 -11.32
C ASN A 423 16.57 -32.31 -11.01
N LYS A 424 15.72 -32.41 -12.03
CA LYS A 424 14.28 -32.57 -11.88
C LYS A 424 13.88 -33.79 -11.04
N GLU A 425 14.50 -34.96 -11.34
CA GLU A 425 14.23 -36.20 -10.61
C GLU A 425 14.62 -36.09 -9.14
N LEU A 426 15.71 -35.40 -8.82
CA LEU A 426 16.17 -35.20 -7.45
C LEU A 426 15.19 -34.30 -6.68
N PHE A 427 14.70 -33.22 -7.30
CA PHE A 427 13.66 -32.38 -6.72
C PHE A 427 12.38 -33.18 -6.44
N GLU A 428 11.88 -33.95 -7.41
CA GLU A 428 10.65 -34.74 -7.28
C GLU A 428 10.75 -35.80 -6.16
N GLN A 429 11.94 -36.35 -5.90
CA GLN A 429 12.17 -37.29 -4.80
C GLN A 429 12.22 -36.63 -3.43
N GLN A 430 12.64 -35.38 -3.34
CA GLN A 430 12.84 -34.65 -2.08
C GLN A 430 11.68 -33.70 -1.72
N PHE A 431 10.74 -33.51 -2.63
CA PHE A 431 9.61 -32.59 -2.45
C PHE A 431 8.26 -33.35 -2.31
N PRO A 432 7.49 -33.10 -1.25
CA PRO A 432 7.72 -32.16 -0.15
C PRO A 432 8.80 -32.64 0.85
N ALA A 433 9.38 -31.68 1.59
CA ALA A 433 10.30 -32.02 2.68
C ALA A 433 9.57 -32.81 3.78
N LYS A 434 10.28 -33.79 4.40
CA LYS A 434 9.68 -34.63 5.46
C LYS A 434 9.33 -33.84 6.69
N PHE A 435 10.16 -32.87 7.09
CA PHE A 435 9.83 -31.92 8.15
C PHE A 435 10.66 -30.64 8.03
N ILE A 436 10.15 -29.56 8.66
CA ILE A 436 10.90 -28.34 8.94
C ILE A 436 10.67 -27.96 10.42
N SER A 437 11.59 -27.17 10.99
CA SER A 437 11.49 -26.68 12.36
C SER A 437 12.06 -25.28 12.48
N GLU A 438 11.26 -24.37 13.03
CA GLU A 438 11.65 -22.98 13.34
C GLU A 438 10.72 -22.43 14.43
N ALA A 439 11.00 -21.20 14.91
CA ALA A 439 10.19 -20.53 15.91
C ALA A 439 8.84 -20.03 15.37
N VAL A 440 7.91 -19.74 16.27
CA VAL A 440 6.50 -19.38 15.96
C VAL A 440 6.35 -18.12 15.12
N ASP A 441 7.32 -17.20 15.17
CA ASP A 441 7.35 -16.00 14.34
C ASP A 441 7.41 -16.32 12.83
N GLN A 442 7.95 -17.49 12.43
CA GLN A 442 8.02 -17.94 11.06
C GLN A 442 6.66 -18.30 10.44
N THR A 443 5.60 -18.31 11.18
CA THR A 443 4.22 -18.28 10.66
C THR A 443 3.93 -17.00 9.84
N ARG A 444 4.70 -15.94 10.04
CA ARG A 444 4.68 -14.68 9.28
C ARG A 444 5.97 -14.47 8.45
N GLY A 445 6.74 -15.52 8.22
CA GLY A 445 8.01 -15.52 7.51
C GLY A 445 8.16 -16.76 6.65
N TRP A 446 9.14 -17.60 6.94
CA TRP A 446 9.56 -18.71 6.08
C TRP A 446 8.49 -19.80 5.89
N PHE A 447 7.73 -20.17 6.90
CA PHE A 447 6.63 -21.14 6.74
C PHE A 447 5.61 -20.69 5.71
N TYR A 448 5.28 -19.38 5.72
CA TYR A 448 4.36 -18.80 4.73
C TYR A 448 4.98 -18.70 3.34
N SER A 449 6.18 -18.17 3.18
CA SER A 449 6.79 -18.01 1.86
C SER A 449 6.97 -19.35 1.14
N LEU A 450 7.38 -20.40 1.87
CA LEU A 450 7.44 -21.77 1.35
C LEU A 450 6.05 -22.26 0.87
N LEU A 451 5.02 -22.13 1.70
CA LEU A 451 3.67 -22.58 1.36
C LEU A 451 3.08 -21.79 0.20
N ALA A 452 3.27 -20.46 0.19
CA ALA A 452 2.76 -19.59 -0.85
C ALA A 452 3.34 -19.95 -2.23
N ILE A 453 4.67 -20.01 -2.35
CA ILE A 453 5.33 -20.30 -3.62
C ILE A 453 5.01 -21.74 -4.08
N SER A 454 5.03 -22.70 -3.17
CA SER A 454 4.71 -24.09 -3.48
C SER A 454 3.25 -24.22 -3.97
N THR A 455 2.32 -23.52 -3.35
CA THR A 455 0.91 -23.51 -3.78
C THR A 455 0.75 -22.88 -5.16
N LEU A 456 1.40 -21.74 -5.40
CA LEU A 456 1.33 -21.03 -6.68
C LEU A 456 1.89 -21.85 -7.85
N LEU A 457 2.98 -22.61 -7.62
CA LEU A 457 3.67 -23.35 -8.68
C LEU A 457 3.16 -24.79 -8.84
N PHE A 458 2.99 -25.51 -7.74
CA PHE A 458 2.77 -26.96 -7.72
C PHE A 458 1.40 -27.36 -7.14
N ASN A 459 0.66 -26.41 -6.56
CA ASN A 459 -0.56 -26.65 -5.79
C ASN A 459 -0.41 -27.78 -4.75
N LYS A 460 0.69 -27.73 -3.99
CA LYS A 460 1.08 -28.75 -3.01
C LYS A 460 1.76 -28.12 -1.82
N ALA A 461 1.59 -28.70 -0.61
CA ALA A 461 2.34 -28.31 0.58
C ALA A 461 3.83 -28.56 0.39
N PRO A 462 4.73 -27.66 0.81
CA PRO A 462 6.19 -27.80 0.61
C PRO A 462 6.85 -28.74 1.64
N TYR A 463 6.16 -29.06 2.71
CA TYR A 463 6.61 -29.93 3.81
C TYR A 463 5.44 -30.72 4.39
N GLU A 464 5.75 -31.93 4.92
CA GLU A 464 4.75 -32.82 5.51
C GLU A 464 4.51 -32.49 7.00
N ASN A 465 5.59 -32.16 7.73
CA ASN A 465 5.55 -31.90 9.18
C ASN A 465 6.24 -30.59 9.53
N VAL A 466 5.67 -29.84 10.49
CA VAL A 466 6.26 -28.61 11.05
C VAL A 466 6.35 -28.72 12.55
N ILE A 467 7.56 -28.59 13.10
CA ILE A 467 7.81 -28.51 14.54
C ILE A 467 8.05 -27.04 14.87
N VAL A 468 7.14 -26.45 15.63
CA VAL A 468 7.17 -25.02 16.00
C VAL A 468 7.73 -24.87 17.40
N LEU A 469 8.83 -24.10 17.51
CA LEU A 469 9.53 -23.83 18.77
C LEU A 469 9.01 -22.55 19.44
#